data_1c85410fba102cf2fa76ea5888b62dfb
#
_entry.id   1c85410fba102cf2fa76ea5888b62dfb
#
_cell.length_a   1.000
_cell.length_b   1.000
_cell.length_c   1.000
_cell.angle_alpha   90.00
_cell.angle_beta   90.00
_cell.angle_gamma   90.00
#
_symmetry.space_group_name_H-M   'P 1'
#
loop_
_entity.id
_entity.type
_entity.pdbx_description
1 polymer ?
#
loop_
_entity_poly.entity_id
_entity_poly.type
_entity_poly.pdbx_seq_one_letter_code
_entity_poly.pdbx_strand_id
1 'polypeptide(L)'
;ETIGILNILLGSEWNISLRPIFKASMELLNVPAEKQDELLGQVEEFFTLRLKNIFLDREVPHHVIDLLLSNNELSVADAEGLVNALLANRIDENVELVQAYTRMYNLVKDVEYTGVNSDLLKEDAEKVLFEAATKASEASSAAWEAGDYDAVVAVPATLVPAINKFFEDVM
;
A
#
# COMPACT_ATOMS: atom_id res chain seq x y z
N GLU A 1 4.56 -22.82 -14.58
CA GLU A 1 3.20 -22.31 -14.97
C GLU A 1 2.86 -21.00 -14.21
N THR A 2 3.04 -20.92 -12.89
CA THR A 2 2.72 -19.71 -12.08
C THR A 2 3.46 -18.45 -12.55
N ILE A 3 4.77 -18.56 -12.85
CA ILE A 3 5.56 -17.44 -13.39
C ILE A 3 5.00 -16.98 -14.73
N GLY A 4 4.50 -17.90 -15.56
CA GLY A 4 3.83 -17.55 -16.82
C GLY A 4 2.57 -16.71 -16.60
N ILE A 5 1.73 -17.08 -15.62
CA ILE A 5 0.54 -16.32 -15.25
C ILE A 5 0.92 -14.92 -14.77
N LEU A 6 1.89 -14.82 -13.85
CA LEU A 6 2.37 -13.54 -13.35
C LEU A 6 2.94 -12.66 -14.46
N ASN A 7 3.75 -13.21 -15.37
CA ASN A 7 4.29 -12.45 -16.49
C ASN A 7 3.21 -11.94 -17.46
N ILE A 8 2.14 -12.72 -17.66
CA ILE A 8 1.00 -12.27 -18.48
C ILE A 8 0.30 -11.10 -17.77
N LEU A 9 0.06 -11.20 -16.45
CA LEU A 9 -0.60 -10.14 -15.69
C LEU A 9 0.26 -8.87 -15.60
N LEU A 10 1.57 -9.00 -15.41
CA LEU A 10 2.52 -7.89 -15.40
C LEU A 10 2.66 -7.22 -16.77
N GLY A 11 2.54 -8.00 -17.86
CA GLY A 11 2.64 -7.49 -19.23
C GLY A 11 1.32 -7.05 -19.85
N SER A 12 0.20 -7.21 -19.12
CA SER A 12 -1.14 -6.80 -19.55
C SER A 12 -1.62 -5.63 -18.69
N GLU A 13 -2.48 -4.79 -19.22
CA GLU A 13 -3.16 -3.74 -18.47
C GLU A 13 -4.36 -4.29 -17.68
N TRP A 14 -4.38 -5.59 -17.40
CA TRP A 14 -5.49 -6.24 -16.70
C TRP A 14 -5.36 -6.12 -15.19
N ASN A 15 -6.19 -5.28 -14.61
CA ASN A 15 -6.31 -5.20 -13.16
C ASN A 15 -7.23 -6.33 -12.64
N ILE A 16 -6.66 -7.53 -12.51
CA ILE A 16 -7.37 -8.73 -12.08
C ILE A 16 -6.87 -9.16 -10.71
N SER A 17 -7.77 -9.19 -9.72
CA SER A 17 -7.49 -9.82 -8.44
C SER A 17 -7.49 -11.35 -8.59
N LEU A 18 -6.42 -12.00 -8.13
CA LEU A 18 -6.29 -13.46 -8.18
C LEU A 18 -7.14 -14.17 -7.11
N ARG A 19 -7.41 -13.52 -5.99
CA ARG A 19 -8.13 -14.11 -4.86
C ARG A 19 -9.53 -14.63 -5.22
N PRO A 20 -10.40 -13.89 -5.95
CA PRO A 20 -11.67 -14.42 -6.42
C PRO A 20 -11.52 -15.60 -7.37
N ILE A 21 -10.48 -15.60 -8.21
CA ILE A 21 -10.21 -16.70 -9.15
C ILE A 21 -9.82 -17.97 -8.38
N PHE A 22 -8.97 -17.85 -7.35
CA PHE A 22 -8.61 -18.97 -6.50
C PHE A 22 -9.83 -19.54 -5.77
N LYS A 23 -10.69 -18.68 -5.19
CA LYS A 23 -11.94 -19.13 -4.55
C LYS A 23 -12.86 -19.87 -5.51
N ALA A 24 -13.13 -19.30 -6.69
CA ALA A 24 -13.95 -19.96 -7.70
C ALA A 24 -13.36 -21.31 -8.16
N SER A 25 -12.02 -21.40 -8.27
CA SER A 25 -11.34 -22.65 -8.61
C SER A 25 -11.52 -23.71 -7.52
N MET A 26 -11.46 -23.32 -6.25
CA MET A 26 -11.68 -24.24 -5.12
C MET A 26 -13.12 -24.79 -5.09
N GLU A 27 -14.10 -23.93 -5.40
CA GLU A 27 -15.51 -24.35 -5.52
C GLU A 27 -15.70 -25.37 -6.65
N LEU A 28 -15.12 -25.10 -7.83
CA LEU A 28 -15.18 -26.02 -8.98
C LEU A 28 -14.49 -27.36 -8.72
N LEU A 29 -13.42 -27.34 -7.91
CA LEU A 29 -12.70 -28.55 -7.49
C LEU A 29 -13.35 -29.26 -6.30
N ASN A 30 -14.47 -28.76 -5.79
CA ASN A 30 -15.17 -29.27 -4.60
C ASN A 30 -14.27 -29.37 -3.35
N VAL A 31 -13.41 -28.36 -3.15
CA VAL A 31 -12.60 -28.28 -1.92
C VAL A 31 -13.51 -28.08 -0.72
N PRO A 32 -13.42 -28.92 0.35
CA PRO A 32 -14.23 -28.76 1.55
C PRO A 32 -14.08 -27.38 2.18
N ALA A 33 -15.18 -26.77 2.62
CA ALA A 33 -15.21 -25.40 3.13
C ALA A 33 -14.21 -25.15 4.27
N GLU A 34 -14.04 -26.15 5.16
CA GLU A 34 -13.10 -26.08 6.29
C GLU A 34 -11.61 -26.03 5.88
N LYS A 35 -11.29 -26.32 4.61
CA LYS A 35 -9.92 -26.28 4.06
C LYS A 35 -9.68 -25.11 3.13
N GLN A 36 -10.73 -24.38 2.73
CA GLN A 36 -10.60 -23.34 1.71
C GLN A 36 -9.72 -22.17 2.18
N ASP A 37 -9.87 -21.69 3.41
CA ASP A 37 -9.10 -20.57 3.92
C ASP A 37 -7.61 -20.91 4.07
N GLU A 38 -7.29 -22.11 4.57
CA GLU A 38 -5.90 -22.56 4.67
C GLU A 38 -5.26 -22.70 3.29
N LEU A 39 -5.96 -23.35 2.37
CA LEU A 39 -5.45 -23.54 1.00
C LEU A 39 -5.32 -22.21 0.24
N LEU A 40 -6.27 -21.28 0.45
CA LEU A 40 -6.20 -19.94 -0.14
C LEU A 40 -4.94 -19.22 0.33
N GLY A 41 -4.65 -19.22 1.63
CA GLY A 41 -3.42 -18.61 2.17
C GLY A 41 -2.16 -19.24 1.57
N GLN A 42 -2.10 -20.57 1.45
CA GLN A 42 -0.96 -21.27 0.85
C GLN A 42 -0.76 -20.90 -0.63
N VAL A 43 -1.84 -20.78 -1.41
CA VAL A 43 -1.78 -20.40 -2.83
C VAL A 43 -1.37 -18.94 -2.97
N GLU A 44 -1.92 -18.05 -2.15
CA GLU A 44 -1.54 -16.62 -2.14
C GLU A 44 -0.06 -16.44 -1.80
N GLU A 45 0.43 -17.09 -0.74
CA GLU A 45 1.85 -17.07 -0.37
C GLU A 45 2.73 -17.59 -1.51
N PHE A 46 2.31 -18.69 -2.15
CA PHE A 46 3.03 -19.28 -3.27
C PHE A 46 3.15 -18.30 -4.46
N PHE A 47 2.11 -17.54 -4.79
CA PHE A 47 2.15 -16.52 -5.84
C PHE A 47 2.98 -15.31 -5.42
N THR A 48 2.82 -14.84 -4.19
CA THR A 48 3.56 -13.71 -3.60
C THR A 48 5.07 -13.95 -3.65
N LEU A 49 5.54 -15.14 -3.28
CA LEU A 49 6.97 -15.49 -3.35
C LEU A 49 7.51 -15.45 -4.78
N ARG A 50 6.73 -15.83 -5.80
CA ARG A 50 7.15 -15.75 -7.19
C ARG A 50 7.17 -14.33 -7.71
N LEU A 51 6.17 -13.53 -7.33
CA LEU A 51 6.13 -12.10 -7.67
C LEU A 51 7.32 -11.37 -7.04
N LYS A 52 7.63 -11.67 -5.78
CA LYS A 52 8.84 -11.17 -5.10
C LYS A 52 10.11 -11.46 -5.90
N ASN A 53 10.28 -12.70 -6.37
CA ASN A 53 11.46 -13.08 -7.16
C ASN A 53 11.50 -12.32 -8.50
N ILE A 54 10.36 -12.13 -9.18
CA ILE A 54 10.30 -11.36 -10.42
C ILE A 54 10.76 -9.92 -10.19
N PHE A 55 10.32 -9.28 -9.10
CA PHE A 55 10.76 -7.92 -8.77
C PHE A 55 12.23 -7.85 -8.35
N LEU A 56 12.74 -8.86 -7.63
CA LEU A 56 14.17 -8.96 -7.30
C LEU A 56 15.05 -9.10 -8.56
N ASP A 57 14.62 -9.90 -9.53
CA ASP A 57 15.31 -10.06 -10.81
C ASP A 57 15.34 -8.76 -11.64
N ARG A 58 14.41 -7.83 -11.36
CA ARG A 58 14.37 -6.48 -11.93
C ARG A 58 15.11 -5.44 -11.08
N GLU A 59 15.88 -5.87 -10.08
CA GLU A 59 16.65 -5.01 -9.18
C GLU A 59 15.79 -4.03 -8.35
N VAL A 60 14.49 -4.35 -8.12
CA VAL A 60 13.65 -3.57 -7.22
C VAL A 60 14.19 -3.72 -5.78
N PRO A 61 14.38 -2.62 -5.03
CA PRO A 61 14.87 -2.67 -3.66
C PRO A 61 14.00 -3.53 -2.74
N HIS A 62 14.62 -4.34 -1.89
CA HIS A 62 13.93 -5.26 -0.98
C HIS A 62 12.85 -4.59 -0.13
N HIS A 63 13.13 -3.40 0.42
CA HIS A 63 12.18 -2.67 1.26
C HIS A 63 10.93 -2.21 0.51
N VAL A 64 11.05 -1.88 -0.79
CA VAL A 64 9.90 -1.54 -1.65
C VAL A 64 9.05 -2.78 -1.87
N ILE A 65 9.67 -3.92 -2.18
CA ILE A 65 8.97 -5.19 -2.37
C ILE A 65 8.24 -5.60 -1.10
N ASP A 66 8.91 -5.57 0.06
CA ASP A 66 8.34 -5.99 1.34
C ASP A 66 7.17 -5.08 1.75
N LEU A 67 7.26 -3.75 1.48
CA LEU A 67 6.16 -2.81 1.70
C LEU A 67 4.93 -3.18 0.87
N LEU A 68 5.10 -3.42 -0.42
CA LEU A 68 4.00 -3.70 -1.34
C LEU A 68 3.35 -5.06 -1.09
N LEU A 69 4.16 -6.09 -0.89
CA LEU A 69 3.68 -7.45 -0.70
C LEU A 69 3.17 -7.72 0.73
N SER A 70 3.30 -6.76 1.65
CA SER A 70 2.61 -6.82 2.96
C SER A 70 1.10 -6.65 2.85
N ASN A 71 0.60 -6.07 1.75
CA ASN A 71 -0.81 -5.93 1.44
C ASN A 71 -1.27 -7.02 0.47
N ASN A 72 -1.90 -8.07 0.99
CA ASN A 72 -2.40 -9.21 0.21
C ASN A 72 -3.62 -8.89 -0.68
N GLU A 73 -4.17 -7.68 -0.60
CA GLU A 73 -5.33 -7.27 -1.39
C GLU A 73 -4.94 -6.64 -2.73
N LEU A 74 -3.65 -6.29 -2.92
CA LEU A 74 -3.17 -5.71 -4.17
C LEU A 74 -3.28 -6.73 -5.31
N SER A 75 -3.76 -6.26 -6.46
CA SER A 75 -3.61 -7.01 -7.70
C SER A 75 -2.16 -7.00 -8.18
N VAL A 76 -1.82 -7.90 -9.10
CA VAL A 76 -0.49 -7.92 -9.72
C VAL A 76 -0.21 -6.62 -10.49
N ALA A 77 -1.24 -6.07 -11.15
CA ALA A 77 -1.15 -4.80 -11.89
C ALA A 77 -0.94 -3.60 -10.96
N ASP A 78 -1.66 -3.56 -9.82
CA ASP A 78 -1.46 -2.51 -8.80
C ASP A 78 -0.04 -2.57 -8.23
N ALA A 79 0.46 -3.77 -7.94
CA ALA A 79 1.82 -3.95 -7.44
C ALA A 79 2.86 -3.48 -8.46
N GLU A 80 2.69 -3.78 -9.74
CA GLU A 80 3.54 -3.29 -10.83
C GLU A 80 3.49 -1.77 -10.96
N GLY A 81 2.28 -1.19 -10.97
CA GLY A 81 2.09 0.26 -11.07
C GLY A 81 2.76 1.01 -9.91
N LEU A 82 2.57 0.51 -8.68
CA LEU A 82 3.19 1.10 -7.49
C LEU A 82 4.72 0.95 -7.47
N VAL A 83 5.26 -0.21 -7.89
CA VAL A 83 6.72 -0.39 -8.02
C VAL A 83 7.29 0.66 -8.97
N ASN A 84 6.70 0.79 -10.15
CA ASN A 84 7.16 1.72 -11.16
C ASN A 84 7.10 3.18 -10.66
N ALA A 85 5.99 3.57 -10.02
CA ALA A 85 5.81 4.91 -9.47
C ALA A 85 6.80 5.20 -8.32
N LEU A 86 7.01 4.26 -7.38
CA LEU A 86 7.96 4.42 -6.27
C LEU A 86 9.40 4.61 -6.77
N LEU A 87 9.81 3.81 -7.76
CA LEU A 87 11.14 3.91 -8.36
C LEU A 87 11.32 5.20 -9.16
N ALA A 88 10.32 5.58 -9.96
CA ALA A 88 10.38 6.80 -10.77
C ALA A 88 10.42 8.06 -9.91
N ASN A 89 9.67 8.10 -8.82
CA ASN A 89 9.59 9.26 -7.92
C ASN A 89 10.66 9.25 -6.81
N ARG A 90 11.48 8.19 -6.69
CA ARG A 90 12.56 8.06 -5.70
C ARG A 90 12.11 8.42 -4.27
N ILE A 91 10.94 7.93 -3.89
CA ILE A 91 10.29 8.29 -2.62
C ILE A 91 11.14 7.88 -1.41
N ASP A 92 11.86 6.77 -1.50
CA ASP A 92 12.78 6.27 -0.47
C ASP A 92 14.01 7.16 -0.25
N GLU A 93 14.36 7.99 -1.22
CA GLU A 93 15.46 8.97 -1.12
C GLU A 93 15.01 10.32 -0.51
N ASN A 94 13.72 10.53 -0.31
CA ASN A 94 13.19 11.75 0.28
C ASN A 94 13.34 11.72 1.81
N VAL A 95 14.49 12.22 2.27
CA VAL A 95 14.87 12.21 3.70
C VAL A 95 13.85 12.94 4.57
N GLU A 96 13.30 14.07 4.11
CA GLU A 96 12.34 14.86 4.88
C GLU A 96 11.01 14.08 5.07
N LEU A 97 10.53 13.44 4.01
CA LEU A 97 9.37 12.57 4.05
C LEU A 97 9.58 11.42 5.06
N VAL A 98 10.69 10.68 4.92
CA VAL A 98 11.01 9.54 5.78
C VAL A 98 11.09 9.99 7.25
N GLN A 99 11.74 11.12 7.55
CA GLN A 99 11.84 11.65 8.91
C GLN A 99 10.48 12.06 9.49
N ALA A 100 9.64 12.75 8.71
CA ALA A 100 8.31 13.15 9.15
C ALA A 100 7.44 11.94 9.51
N TYR A 101 7.39 10.95 8.62
CA TYR A 101 6.60 9.74 8.85
C TYR A 101 7.17 8.85 9.95
N THR A 102 8.49 8.79 10.12
CA THR A 102 9.12 8.06 11.24
C THR A 102 8.70 8.65 12.59
N ARG A 103 8.65 9.99 12.69
CA ARG A 103 8.17 10.66 13.93
C ARG A 103 6.70 10.34 14.19
N MET A 104 5.85 10.43 13.18
CA MET A 104 4.43 10.07 13.29
C MET A 104 4.25 8.59 13.70
N TYR A 105 4.96 7.68 13.05
CA TYR A 105 4.91 6.25 13.39
C TYR A 105 5.30 6.00 14.85
N ASN A 106 6.39 6.61 15.32
CA ASN A 106 6.83 6.46 16.71
C ASN A 106 5.83 7.00 17.73
N LEU A 107 5.02 7.99 17.35
CA LEU A 107 3.96 8.54 18.20
C LEU A 107 2.77 7.57 18.33
N VAL A 108 2.43 6.84 17.26
CA VAL A 108 1.18 6.06 17.17
C VAL A 108 1.36 4.55 17.24
N LYS A 109 2.59 4.03 17.12
CA LYS A 109 2.86 2.57 16.99
C LYS A 109 2.31 1.71 18.11
N ASP A 110 2.16 2.27 19.31
CA ASP A 110 1.67 1.58 20.51
C ASP A 110 0.23 2.03 20.88
N VAL A 111 -0.46 2.77 20.00
CA VAL A 111 -1.81 3.31 20.22
C VAL A 111 -2.82 2.55 19.40
N GLU A 112 -3.87 2.06 20.04
CA GLU A 112 -5.00 1.47 19.34
C GLU A 112 -5.84 2.57 18.68
N TYR A 113 -6.08 2.43 17.37
CA TYR A 113 -6.86 3.40 16.61
C TYR A 113 -8.35 3.26 16.91
N THR A 114 -8.94 4.31 17.49
CA THR A 114 -10.38 4.35 17.82
C THR A 114 -11.16 5.38 16.99
N GLY A 115 -10.52 5.94 15.96
CA GLY A 115 -11.07 7.05 15.18
C GLY A 115 -10.60 8.42 15.68
N VAL A 116 -10.89 9.46 14.89
CA VAL A 116 -10.56 10.85 15.25
C VAL A 116 -11.84 11.57 15.70
N ASN A 117 -11.82 12.15 16.91
CA ASN A 117 -12.86 13.05 17.37
C ASN A 117 -12.39 14.50 17.15
N SER A 118 -12.94 15.16 16.13
CA SER A 118 -12.57 16.54 15.78
C SER A 118 -12.82 17.56 16.88
N ASP A 119 -13.76 17.29 17.81
CA ASP A 119 -14.07 18.20 18.93
C ASP A 119 -12.95 18.26 19.97
N LEU A 120 -12.04 17.30 19.95
CA LEU A 120 -10.87 17.23 20.84
C LEU A 120 -9.67 17.99 20.29
N LEU A 121 -9.67 18.39 19.02
CA LEU A 121 -8.58 19.14 18.39
C LEU A 121 -8.62 20.59 18.87
N LYS A 122 -7.70 20.96 19.73
CA LYS A 122 -7.65 22.30 20.38
C LYS A 122 -6.71 23.23 19.65
N GLU A 123 -5.52 22.74 19.36
CA GLU A 123 -4.46 23.54 18.74
C GLU A 123 -4.67 23.70 17.23
N ASP A 124 -4.28 24.84 16.68
CA ASP A 124 -4.45 25.10 15.25
C ASP A 124 -3.64 24.13 14.38
N ALA A 125 -2.46 23.72 14.86
CA ALA A 125 -1.63 22.75 14.15
C ALA A 125 -2.28 21.35 14.09
N GLU A 126 -3.04 20.93 15.12
CA GLU A 126 -3.83 19.69 15.10
C GLU A 126 -4.91 19.75 14.03
N LYS A 127 -5.65 20.87 13.94
CA LYS A 127 -6.71 21.09 12.95
C LYS A 127 -6.14 21.10 11.53
N VAL A 128 -5.03 21.81 11.32
CA VAL A 128 -4.34 21.87 10.02
C VAL A 128 -3.88 20.50 9.59
N LEU A 129 -3.30 19.70 10.48
CA LEU A 129 -2.87 18.33 10.18
C LEU A 129 -4.07 17.45 9.85
N PHE A 130 -5.16 17.53 10.59
CA PHE A 130 -6.38 16.76 10.33
C PHE A 130 -7.02 17.11 8.97
N GLU A 131 -7.12 18.41 8.64
CA GLU A 131 -7.62 18.84 7.33
C GLU A 131 -6.70 18.39 6.19
N ALA A 132 -5.38 18.50 6.37
CA ALA A 132 -4.41 18.04 5.38
C ALA A 132 -4.53 16.51 5.17
N ALA A 133 -4.64 15.74 6.26
CA ALA A 133 -4.80 14.29 6.20
C ALA A 133 -6.12 13.88 5.50
N THR A 134 -7.21 14.60 5.75
CA THR A 134 -8.49 14.35 5.08
C THR A 134 -8.38 14.58 3.58
N LYS A 135 -7.81 15.71 3.16
CA LYS A 135 -7.58 16.03 1.73
C LYS A 135 -6.63 15.03 1.07
N ALA A 136 -5.58 14.62 1.77
CA ALA A 136 -4.65 13.61 1.28
C ALA A 136 -5.32 12.25 1.08
N SER A 137 -6.21 11.84 2.01
CA SER A 137 -7.00 10.61 1.89
C SER A 137 -7.93 10.64 0.67
N GLU A 138 -8.64 11.76 0.45
CA GLU A 138 -9.50 11.94 -0.72
C GLU A 138 -8.70 11.92 -2.02
N ALA A 139 -7.57 12.63 -2.06
CA ALA A 139 -6.69 12.67 -3.23
C ALA A 139 -6.09 11.28 -3.55
N SER A 140 -5.66 10.55 -2.51
CA SER A 140 -5.14 9.18 -2.67
C SER A 140 -6.20 8.22 -3.20
N SER A 141 -7.44 8.30 -2.68
CA SER A 141 -8.54 7.47 -3.15
C SER A 141 -8.90 7.77 -4.60
N ALA A 142 -8.99 9.04 -4.99
CA ALA A 142 -9.28 9.45 -6.36
C ALA A 142 -8.17 9.01 -7.33
N ALA A 143 -6.90 9.17 -6.94
CA ALA A 143 -5.76 8.72 -7.74
C ALA A 143 -5.75 7.19 -7.91
N TRP A 144 -6.06 6.46 -6.83
CA TRP A 144 -6.16 5.00 -6.85
C TRP A 144 -7.26 4.52 -7.81
N GLU A 145 -8.45 5.10 -7.72
CA GLU A 145 -9.58 4.76 -8.61
C GLU A 145 -9.27 5.07 -10.09
N ALA A 146 -8.44 6.10 -10.33
CA ALA A 146 -7.98 6.47 -11.67
C ALA A 146 -6.82 5.58 -12.18
N GLY A 147 -6.20 4.75 -11.34
CA GLY A 147 -4.97 4.01 -11.65
C GLY A 147 -3.74 4.90 -11.81
N ASP A 148 -3.78 6.12 -11.25
CA ASP A 148 -2.67 7.07 -11.27
C ASP A 148 -1.74 6.82 -10.07
N TYR A 149 -0.87 5.82 -10.21
CA TYR A 149 0.05 5.42 -9.14
C TYR A 149 1.11 6.49 -8.83
N ASP A 150 1.49 7.32 -9.80
CA ASP A 150 2.40 8.45 -9.56
C ASP A 150 1.76 9.45 -8.60
N ALA A 151 0.48 9.78 -8.81
CA ALA A 151 -0.25 10.62 -7.89
C ALA A 151 -0.42 9.96 -6.50
N VAL A 152 -0.71 8.65 -6.44
CA VAL A 152 -0.82 7.91 -5.17
C VAL A 152 0.46 8.04 -4.34
N VAL A 153 1.63 7.80 -4.93
CA VAL A 153 2.92 7.85 -4.20
C VAL A 153 3.38 9.26 -3.89
N ALA A 154 2.87 10.28 -4.59
CA ALA A 154 3.18 11.68 -4.33
C ALA A 154 2.38 12.27 -3.15
N VAL A 155 1.17 11.76 -2.86
CA VAL A 155 0.29 12.27 -1.79
C VAL A 155 0.98 12.36 -0.42
N PRO A 156 1.73 11.36 0.07
CA PRO A 156 2.38 11.44 1.38
C PRO A 156 3.29 12.66 1.55
N ALA A 157 3.96 13.11 0.49
CA ALA A 157 4.83 14.30 0.57
C ALA A 157 4.05 15.58 0.86
N THR A 158 2.79 15.66 0.47
CA THR A 158 1.94 16.84 0.73
C THR A 158 1.63 17.05 2.21
N LEU A 159 1.76 16.01 3.04
CA LEU A 159 1.51 16.07 4.48
C LEU A 159 2.73 16.57 5.29
N VAL A 160 3.93 16.50 4.73
CA VAL A 160 5.17 16.82 5.44
C VAL A 160 5.14 18.20 6.11
N PRO A 161 4.70 19.30 5.47
CA PRO A 161 4.64 20.61 6.13
C PRO A 161 3.69 20.64 7.34
N ALA A 162 2.53 19.99 7.24
CA ALA A 162 1.55 19.93 8.33
C ALA A 162 2.05 19.05 9.49
N ILE A 163 2.73 17.94 9.17
CA ILE A 163 3.38 17.08 10.18
C ILE A 163 4.48 17.85 10.91
N ASN A 164 5.35 18.54 10.18
CA ASN A 164 6.42 19.33 10.79
C ASN A 164 5.85 20.40 11.72
N LYS A 165 4.85 21.16 11.24
CA LYS A 165 4.18 22.17 12.04
C LYS A 165 3.55 21.61 13.33
N PHE A 166 2.90 20.44 13.24
CA PHE A 166 2.34 19.77 14.42
C PHE A 166 3.41 19.47 15.46
N PHE A 167 4.57 18.95 15.06
CA PHE A 167 5.66 18.66 15.99
C PHE A 167 6.35 19.91 16.55
N GLU A 168 6.28 21.04 15.86
CA GLU A 168 6.83 22.31 16.34
C GLU A 168 5.91 22.99 17.36
N ASP A 169 4.59 22.94 17.12
CA ASP A 169 3.63 23.74 17.90
C ASP A 169 2.98 22.96 19.05
N VAL A 170 2.89 21.60 18.97
CA VAL A 170 2.10 20.77 19.90
C VAL A 170 2.98 19.85 20.74
N MET A 171 4.14 19.44 20.24
CA MET A 171 5.05 18.48 20.88
C MET A 171 6.33 19.12 21.35
#